data_84e394166055c143030b0cd77344bd9d
#
_entry.id   84e394166055c143030b0cd77344bd9d
#
_cell.length_a   1.000
_cell.length_b   1.000
_cell.length_c   1.000
_cell.angle_alpha   90.00
_cell.angle_beta   90.00
_cell.angle_gamma   90.00
#
_symmetry.space_group_name_H-M   'P 1'
#
loop_
_entity.id
_entity.type
_entity.pdbx_description
1 polymer ?
#
loop_
_entity_poly.entity_id
_entity_poly.type
_entity_poly.pdbx_seq_one_letter_code
_entity_poly.pdbx_strand_id
1 'polypeptide(L)' 'MKLVKEKEVAETLQVSIPMLRLDRVKGRGLPYFKIGNLVRYNMDQVMKVLEDNQITK' A
#
# COMPACT_ATOMS: atom_id res chain seq x y z
N MET A 1 14.49 -6.53 3.74
CA MET A 1 13.24 -5.89 3.29
C MET A 1 12.71 -6.60 2.05
N LYS A 2 11.46 -6.99 2.06
CA LYS A 2 10.84 -7.64 0.91
C LYS A 2 9.83 -6.71 0.26
N LEU A 3 10.01 -6.44 -1.02
CA LEU A 3 9.09 -5.59 -1.77
C LEU A 3 8.07 -6.46 -2.51
N VAL A 4 6.83 -6.00 -2.57
CA VAL A 4 5.74 -6.71 -3.22
C VAL A 4 5.06 -5.79 -4.23
N LYS A 5 4.34 -6.38 -5.18
CA LYS A 5 3.59 -5.63 -6.19
C LYS A 5 2.28 -5.09 -5.60
N GLU A 6 1.74 -4.07 -6.25
CA GLU A 6 0.46 -3.49 -5.81
C GLU A 6 -0.68 -4.50 -5.79
N LYS A 7 -0.63 -5.49 -6.68
CA LYS A 7 -1.64 -6.55 -6.72
C LYS A 7 -1.69 -7.31 -5.40
N GLU A 8 -0.53 -7.63 -4.85
CA GLU A 8 -0.46 -8.37 -3.59
C GLU A 8 -0.99 -7.54 -2.43
N VAL A 9 -0.67 -6.23 -2.43
CA VAL A 9 -1.19 -5.32 -1.42
C VAL A 9 -2.71 -5.22 -1.52
N ALA A 10 -3.22 -5.07 -2.74
CA ALA A 10 -4.67 -4.98 -2.98
C ALA A 10 -5.38 -6.23 -2.47
N GLU A 11 -4.83 -7.41 -2.75
CA GLU A 11 -5.42 -8.66 -2.28
C GLU A 11 -5.38 -8.78 -0.76
N THR A 12 -4.27 -8.40 -0.16
CA THR A 12 -4.10 -8.47 1.30
C THR A 12 -5.08 -7.55 2.00
N LEU A 13 -5.28 -6.34 1.49
CA LEU A 13 -6.17 -5.36 2.09
C LEU A 13 -7.60 -5.48 1.59
N GLN A 14 -7.85 -6.33 0.60
CA GLN A 14 -9.16 -6.52 -0.01
C GLN A 14 -9.73 -5.21 -0.56
N VAL A 15 -8.86 -4.45 -1.24
CA VAL A 15 -9.25 -3.22 -1.92
C VAL A 15 -8.91 -3.35 -3.40
N SER A 16 -9.44 -2.44 -4.22
CA SER A 16 -9.17 -2.49 -5.65
C SER A 16 -7.83 -1.82 -5.97
N ILE A 17 -7.19 -2.26 -7.06
CA ILE A 17 -5.97 -1.64 -7.54
C ILE A 17 -6.20 -0.16 -7.92
N PRO A 18 -7.30 0.19 -8.64
CA PRO A 18 -7.59 1.61 -8.90
C PRO A 18 -7.66 2.47 -7.65
N MET A 19 -8.17 1.92 -6.54
CA MET A 19 -8.23 2.65 -5.27
C MET A 19 -6.83 2.94 -4.73
N LEU A 20 -5.93 1.95 -4.79
CA LEU A 20 -4.55 2.16 -4.36
C LEU A 20 -3.86 3.23 -5.21
N ARG A 21 -4.10 3.19 -6.52
CA ARG A 21 -3.51 4.15 -7.45
C ARG A 21 -4.02 5.56 -7.20
N LEU A 22 -5.31 5.70 -6.95
CA LEU A 22 -5.91 7.00 -6.67
C LEU A 22 -5.32 7.60 -5.41
N ASP A 23 -5.23 6.83 -4.35
CA ASP A 23 -4.65 7.30 -3.08
C ASP A 23 -3.19 7.70 -3.26
N ARG A 24 -2.44 6.95 -4.08
CA ARG A 24 -1.04 7.27 -4.35
C ARG A 24 -0.91 8.61 -5.08
N VAL A 25 -1.77 8.85 -6.07
CA VAL A 25 -1.78 10.11 -6.81
C VAL A 25 -2.12 11.28 -5.90
N LYS A 26 -3.03 11.08 -4.96
CA LYS A 26 -3.43 12.12 -4.01
C LYS A 26 -2.43 12.30 -2.87
N GLY A 27 -1.39 11.48 -2.81
CA GLY A 27 -0.34 11.59 -1.81
C GLY A 27 -0.77 11.22 -0.40
N ARG A 28 -1.85 10.47 -0.26
CA ARG A 28 -2.37 10.07 1.05
C ARG A 28 -2.54 8.57 1.21
N GLY A 29 -1.89 7.80 0.35
CA GLY A 29 -1.96 6.37 0.41
C GLY A 29 -0.86 5.77 1.28
N LEU A 30 -0.64 4.48 1.07
CA LEU A 30 0.38 3.75 1.79
C LEU A 30 1.78 4.12 1.28
N PRO A 31 2.81 3.98 2.12
CA PRO A 31 4.18 4.20 1.66
C PRO A 31 4.56 3.21 0.56
N TYR A 32 5.28 3.68 -0.43
CA TYR A 32 5.66 2.85 -1.57
C TYR A 32 7.04 3.27 -2.09
N PHE A 33 7.63 2.39 -2.89
CA PHE A 33 8.88 2.66 -3.59
C PHE A 33 8.64 2.72 -5.07
N LYS A 34 9.25 3.69 -5.74
CA LYS A 34 9.18 3.79 -7.19
C LYS A 34 10.57 3.49 -7.75
N ILE A 35 10.64 2.45 -8.57
CA ILE A 35 11.87 2.00 -9.21
C ILE A 35 11.68 2.15 -10.71
N GLY A 36 12.19 3.25 -11.29
CA GLY A 36 11.87 3.57 -12.67
C GLY A 36 10.39 3.76 -12.83
N ASN A 37 9.74 2.92 -13.66
CA ASN A 37 8.30 2.95 -13.86
C ASN A 37 7.55 1.92 -13.02
N LEU A 38 8.27 1.20 -12.16
CA LEU A 38 7.69 0.15 -11.34
C LEU A 38 7.36 0.68 -9.94
N VAL A 39 6.21 0.29 -9.42
CA VAL A 39 5.79 0.62 -8.07
C VAL A 39 5.84 -0.65 -7.23
N ARG A 40 6.46 -0.55 -6.06
CA ARG A 40 6.55 -1.67 -5.12
C ARG A 40 6.25 -1.17 -3.72
N TYR A 41 5.77 -2.08 -2.88
CA TYR A 41 5.43 -1.79 -1.49
C TYR A 41 6.26 -2.67 -0.57
N ASN A 42 6.59 -2.15 0.60
CA ASN A 42 7.14 -2.96 1.68
C ASN A 42 5.97 -3.38 2.57
N MET A 43 5.65 -4.68 2.57
CA MET A 43 4.48 -5.17 3.28
C MET A 43 4.55 -4.86 4.79
N ASP A 44 5.74 -4.87 5.38
CA ASP A 44 5.89 -4.54 6.80
C ASP A 44 5.46 -3.10 7.08
N GLN A 45 5.81 -2.17 6.19
CA GLN A 45 5.40 -0.77 6.32
C GLN A 45 3.89 -0.62 6.12
N VAL A 46 3.33 -1.35 5.16
CA VAL A 46 1.89 -1.35 4.90
C VAL A 46 1.14 -1.82 6.14
N MET A 47 1.56 -2.92 6.73
CA MET A 47 0.91 -3.45 7.91
C MET A 47 1.02 -2.51 9.11
N LYS A 48 2.14 -1.81 9.23
CA LYS A 48 2.32 -0.83 10.30
C LYS A 48 1.34 0.34 10.17
N VAL A 49 1.14 0.82 8.94
CA VAL A 49 0.17 1.89 8.69
C VAL A 49 -1.24 1.42 9.06
N LEU A 50 -1.57 0.17 8.74
CA LEU A 50 -2.88 -0.38 9.10
C LEU A 50 -3.06 -0.45 10.60
N GLU A 51 -2.04 -0.85 11.34
CA GLU A 51 -2.09 -0.88 12.79
C GLU A 51 -2.32 0.52 13.36
N ASP A 52 -1.63 1.53 12.80
CA ASP A 52 -1.77 2.91 13.25
C ASP A 52 -3.15 3.47 12.95
N ASN A 53 -3.85 2.92 11.95
CA ASN A 53 -5.18 3.36 11.56
C ASN A 53 -6.29 2.47 12.11
N GLN A 54 -5.94 1.52 12.95
CA GLN A 54 -6.95 0.63 13.53
C GLN A 54 -7.91 1.42 14.42
N ILE A 55 -9.20 1.21 14.17
CA ILE A 55 -10.24 1.82 15.00
C ILE A 55 -10.69 0.78 16.01
N THR A 56 -10.50 1.09 17.27
CA THR A 56 -10.90 0.21 18.38
C THR A 56 -12.08 0.84 19.10
N LYS A 57 -13.15 0.08 19.20
CA LYS A 57 -14.35 0.53 19.92
C LYS A 57 -14.55 -0.25 21.20
#